data_a1c6a6b7d66e41be1f79b5ee10a23dba
#
_entry.id   a1c6a6b7d66e41be1f79b5ee10a23dba
#
_cell.length_a   1.000
_cell.length_b   1.000
_cell.length_c   1.000
_cell.angle_alpha   90.00
_cell.angle_beta   90.00
_cell.angle_gamma   90.00
#
_symmetry.space_group_name_H-M   'P 1'
#
loop_
_entity.id
_entity.type
_entity.pdbx_description
1 polymer ?
#
loop_
_entity_poly.entity_id
_entity_poly.type
_entity_poly.pdbx_seq_one_letter_code
_entity_poly.pdbx_strand_id
1 'polypeptide(L)'
;MSKNLTDAELEQIQLRCEATTPYPWVSYVEGRDHTSGSSFIMTDGNNIELSGASIADQDFIAHARQDIPKLLNEIRRLKTHKVT
;
A
#
# COMPACT_ATOMS: atom_id res chain seq x y z
N MET A 1 -6.39 7.20 -24.54
CA MET A 1 -5.11 6.81 -24.85
C MET A 1 -4.34 6.29 -23.68
N SER A 2 -3.85 5.20 -23.84
CA SER A 2 -3.18 4.58 -22.74
C SER A 2 -1.68 4.78 -22.85
N LYS A 3 -1.05 4.94 -21.73
CA LYS A 3 0.36 5.07 -21.70
C LYS A 3 0.93 4.01 -20.81
N ASN A 4 1.98 3.40 -21.30
CA ASN A 4 2.69 2.46 -20.47
C ASN A 4 3.48 3.21 -19.42
N LEU A 5 3.63 2.61 -18.27
CA LEU A 5 4.50 3.16 -17.25
C LEU A 5 5.94 3.08 -17.72
N THR A 6 6.65 4.18 -17.60
CA THR A 6 8.07 4.19 -17.93
C THR A 6 8.86 3.67 -16.75
N ASP A 7 10.12 3.31 -17.02
CA ASP A 7 11.00 2.88 -15.93
C ASP A 7 11.19 4.00 -14.91
N ALA A 8 11.23 5.25 -15.37
CA ALA A 8 11.34 6.38 -14.44
C ALA A 8 10.12 6.48 -13.54
N GLU A 9 8.93 6.23 -14.09
CA GLU A 9 7.72 6.27 -13.28
C GLU A 9 7.70 5.14 -12.26
N LEU A 10 8.11 3.95 -12.68
CA LEU A 10 8.19 2.82 -11.75
C LEU A 10 9.16 3.12 -10.61
N GLU A 11 10.28 3.74 -10.93
CA GLU A 11 11.25 4.12 -9.92
C GLU A 11 10.66 5.11 -8.93
N GLN A 12 9.93 6.11 -9.41
CA GLN A 12 9.31 7.09 -8.54
C GLN A 12 8.30 6.45 -7.60
N ILE A 13 7.51 5.52 -8.11
CA ILE A 13 6.55 4.82 -7.25
C ILE A 13 7.27 4.00 -6.20
N GLN A 14 8.34 3.33 -6.59
CA GLN A 14 9.11 2.53 -5.65
C GLN A 14 9.71 3.40 -4.54
N LEU A 15 10.25 4.56 -4.91
CA LEU A 15 10.85 5.45 -3.92
C LEU A 15 9.81 5.92 -2.91
N ARG A 16 8.58 6.21 -3.37
CA ARG A 16 7.54 6.60 -2.44
C ARG A 16 7.17 5.46 -1.49
N CYS A 17 7.15 4.23 -2.00
CA CYS A 17 6.89 3.07 -1.14
C CYS A 17 7.97 2.92 -0.08
N GLU A 18 9.21 3.07 -0.49
CA GLU A 18 10.34 2.87 0.43
C GLU A 18 10.45 3.98 1.46
N ALA A 19 9.89 5.15 1.16
CA ALA A 19 9.95 6.27 2.07
C ALA A 19 8.93 6.18 3.20
N THR A 20 7.97 5.30 3.08
CA THR A 20 6.95 5.16 4.13
C THR A 20 7.44 4.28 5.26
N THR A 21 6.70 4.31 6.37
CA THR A 21 6.95 3.37 7.46
C THR A 21 6.91 1.95 6.92
N PRO A 22 7.84 1.08 7.34
CA PRO A 22 7.89 -0.29 6.80
C PRO A 22 6.58 -1.05 6.98
N TYR A 23 6.38 -2.02 6.10
CA TYR A 23 5.22 -2.89 6.17
C TYR A 23 5.48 -4.00 7.19
N PRO A 24 4.44 -4.71 7.60
CA PRO A 24 3.08 -4.64 7.07
C PRO A 24 2.28 -3.53 7.75
N TRP A 25 1.38 -2.96 6.98
CA TRP A 25 0.35 -2.07 7.51
C TRP A 25 -0.91 -2.89 7.65
N VAL A 26 -1.55 -2.80 8.81
CA VAL A 26 -2.71 -3.64 9.11
C VAL A 26 -3.87 -2.74 9.55
N SER A 27 -5.01 -2.93 8.92
CA SER A 27 -6.21 -2.17 9.24
C SER A 27 -6.93 -2.82 10.42
N TYR A 28 -7.13 -2.06 11.48
CA TYR A 28 -7.91 -2.50 12.62
C TYR A 28 -9.14 -1.63 12.74
N VAL A 29 -10.30 -2.24 12.60
CA VAL A 29 -11.57 -1.52 12.60
C VAL A 29 -12.32 -1.80 13.89
N GLU A 30 -12.73 -0.71 14.56
CA GLU A 30 -13.50 -0.83 15.78
C GLU A 30 -14.79 -1.58 15.52
N GLY A 31 -15.07 -2.57 16.32
CA GLY A 31 -16.28 -3.37 16.18
C GLY A 31 -16.13 -4.54 15.23
N ARG A 32 -15.08 -4.55 14.41
CA ARG A 32 -14.81 -5.69 13.53
C ARG A 32 -13.58 -6.46 14.00
N ASP A 33 -12.50 -5.75 14.30
CA ASP A 33 -11.23 -6.38 14.64
C ASP A 33 -10.87 -6.22 16.10
N HIS A 34 -11.44 -5.22 16.75
CA HIS A 34 -11.18 -4.97 18.18
C HIS A 34 -12.28 -4.05 18.72
N THR A 35 -12.25 -3.82 20.02
CA THR A 35 -13.26 -2.97 20.67
C THR A 35 -12.61 -1.94 21.59
N SER A 36 -11.51 -1.35 21.15
CA SER A 36 -10.79 -0.40 22.00
C SER A 36 -11.16 1.06 21.74
N GLY A 37 -12.14 1.32 20.89
CA GLY A 37 -12.72 2.66 20.77
C GLY A 37 -12.34 3.45 19.55
N SER A 38 -11.41 3.00 18.73
CA SER A 38 -11.09 3.72 17.50
C SER A 38 -10.60 2.78 16.44
N SER A 39 -10.74 3.21 15.18
CA SER A 39 -10.21 2.49 14.04
C SER A 39 -8.86 3.11 13.67
N PHE A 40 -7.91 2.27 13.32
CA PHE A 40 -6.59 2.76 12.98
C PHE A 40 -5.86 1.77 12.08
N ILE A 41 -4.84 2.27 11.42
CA ILE A 41 -3.92 1.41 10.67
C ILE A 41 -2.67 1.25 11.53
N MET A 42 -2.33 0.02 11.85
CA MET A 42 -1.13 -0.27 12.59
C MET A 42 0.04 -0.36 11.62
N THR A 43 1.13 0.31 11.96
CA THR A 43 2.35 0.25 11.17
C THR A 43 3.48 -0.16 12.09
N ASP A 44 4.68 -0.21 11.55
CA ASP A 44 5.85 -0.47 12.37
C ASP A 44 6.22 0.75 13.20
N GLY A 45 5.58 1.88 12.96
CA GLY A 45 5.75 3.08 13.76
C GLY A 45 4.49 3.39 14.53
N ASN A 46 4.05 4.63 14.48
CA ASN A 46 2.83 5.05 15.14
C ASN A 46 1.61 4.59 14.36
N ASN A 47 0.51 4.39 15.07
CA ASN A 47 -0.76 4.08 14.43
C ASN A 47 -1.25 5.31 13.64
N ILE A 48 -1.93 5.03 12.53
CA ILE A 48 -2.49 6.08 11.68
C ILE A 48 -4.00 6.07 11.82
N GLU A 49 -4.58 7.22 12.17
CA GLU A 49 -6.03 7.37 12.24
C GLU A 49 -6.46 8.30 11.11
N LEU A 50 -7.49 7.88 10.37
CA LEU A 50 -7.95 8.59 9.19
C LEU A 50 -9.31 9.21 9.46
N SER A 51 -9.35 10.55 9.46
CA SER A 51 -10.60 11.25 9.64
C SER A 51 -11.40 11.20 8.34
N GLY A 52 -12.65 10.80 8.42
CA GLY A 52 -13.51 10.79 7.26
C GLY A 52 -13.40 9.56 6.38
N ALA A 53 -12.54 8.61 6.72
CA ALA A 53 -12.39 7.42 5.90
C ALA A 53 -13.49 6.42 6.22
N SER A 54 -14.01 5.77 5.19
CA SER A 54 -14.87 4.62 5.39
C SER A 54 -14.01 3.41 5.75
N ILE A 55 -14.66 2.33 6.18
CA ILE A 55 -13.94 1.09 6.46
C ILE A 55 -13.21 0.62 5.21
N ALA A 56 -13.87 0.69 4.06
CA ALA A 56 -13.25 0.28 2.81
C ALA A 56 -12.05 1.16 2.46
N ASP A 57 -12.15 2.45 2.72
CA ASP A 57 -11.01 3.35 2.47
C ASP A 57 -9.83 2.96 3.32
N GLN A 58 -10.07 2.70 4.59
CA GLN A 58 -8.99 2.35 5.49
C GLN A 58 -8.34 1.02 5.11
N ASP A 59 -9.16 0.03 4.79
CA ASP A 59 -8.65 -1.27 4.36
C ASP A 59 -7.81 -1.13 3.09
N PHE A 60 -8.29 -0.34 2.14
CA PHE A 60 -7.56 -0.14 0.89
C PHE A 60 -6.19 0.50 1.15
N ILE A 61 -6.18 1.55 1.96
CA ILE A 61 -4.92 2.25 2.23
C ILE A 61 -3.92 1.33 2.92
N ALA A 62 -4.38 0.57 3.90
CA ALA A 62 -3.49 -0.33 4.62
C ALA A 62 -2.92 -1.40 3.68
N HIS A 63 -3.78 -2.02 2.87
CA HIS A 63 -3.32 -3.06 1.96
C HIS A 63 -2.43 -2.50 0.86
N ALA A 64 -2.66 -1.27 0.43
CA ALA A 64 -1.86 -0.67 -0.64
C ALA A 64 -0.38 -0.63 -0.27
N ARG A 65 -0.05 -0.50 1.00
CA ARG A 65 1.35 -0.47 1.42
C ARG A 65 2.08 -1.74 1.01
N GLN A 66 1.40 -2.87 1.03
CA GLN A 66 1.98 -4.15 0.63
C GLN A 66 1.73 -4.45 -0.84
N ASP A 67 0.54 -4.07 -1.33
CA ASP A 67 0.14 -4.42 -2.68
C ASP A 67 0.97 -3.71 -3.73
N ILE A 68 1.28 -2.44 -3.52
CA ILE A 68 2.01 -1.69 -4.52
C ILE A 68 3.41 -2.25 -4.76
N PRO A 69 4.20 -2.54 -3.72
CA PRO A 69 5.48 -3.20 -3.95
C PRO A 69 5.36 -4.54 -4.65
N LYS A 70 4.31 -5.31 -4.33
CA LYS A 70 4.10 -6.59 -5.00
C LYS A 70 3.83 -6.38 -6.49
N LEU A 71 2.99 -5.39 -6.80
CA LEU A 71 2.68 -5.10 -8.19
C LEU A 71 3.91 -4.57 -8.94
N LEU A 72 4.72 -3.76 -8.29
CA LEU A 72 5.95 -3.28 -8.89
C LEU A 72 6.87 -4.45 -9.25
N ASN A 73 7.02 -5.38 -8.34
CA ASN A 73 7.85 -6.54 -8.60
C ASN A 73 7.32 -7.37 -9.75
N GLU A 74 6.00 -7.53 -9.81
CA GLU A 74 5.39 -8.29 -10.89
C GLU A 74 5.55 -7.60 -12.22
N ILE A 75 5.39 -6.29 -12.25
CA ILE A 75 5.57 -5.53 -13.49
C ILE A 75 7.01 -5.70 -13.99
N ARG A 76 7.98 -5.59 -13.11
CA ARG A 76 9.38 -5.73 -13.48
C ARG A 76 9.68 -7.13 -13.96
N ARG A 77 9.12 -8.14 -13.30
CA ARG A 77 9.29 -9.51 -13.72
C ARG A 77 8.76 -9.70 -15.14
N LEU A 78 7.57 -9.16 -15.41
CA LEU A 78 6.98 -9.30 -16.73
C LEU A 78 7.77 -8.56 -17.79
N LYS A 79 8.32 -7.40 -17.45
CA LYS A 79 9.11 -6.64 -18.41
C LYS A 79 10.40 -7.35 -18.78
N THR A 80 11.06 -7.94 -17.81
CA THR A 80 12.29 -8.67 -18.11
C THR A 80 11.99 -9.99 -18.79
N HIS A 81 10.84 -10.58 -18.47
CA HIS A 81 10.51 -11.91 -18.99
C HIS A 81 10.21 -11.90 -20.47
N LYS A 82 9.84 -10.76 -21.02
CA LYS A 82 9.51 -10.75 -22.44
C LYS A 82 10.71 -10.68 -23.32
N VAL A 83 11.88 -10.69 -22.81
CA VAL A 83 13.07 -10.53 -23.63
C VAL A 83 13.43 -11.77 -24.40
N THR A 84 12.98 -12.88 -24.07
CA THR A 84 13.41 -14.13 -24.71
C THR A 84 13.27 -14.15 -26.21
#